data_aab1b8bb113c8c382eeaf8efe378addc
#
_entry.id   aab1b8bb113c8c382eeaf8efe378addc
#
_cell.length_a   1.000
_cell.length_b   1.000
_cell.length_c   1.000
_cell.angle_alpha   90.00
_cell.angle_beta   90.00
_cell.angle_gamma   90.00
#
_symmetry.space_group_name_H-M   'P 1'
#
loop_
_entity.id
_entity.type
_entity.pdbx_description
1 polymer ?
#
loop_
_entity_poly.entity_id
_entity_poly.type
_entity_poly.pdbx_seq_one_letter_code
_entity_poly.pdbx_strand_id
1 'polypeptide(L)'
;MLFRSLVDKTSANAKRVQAIANRLIAQAPTFRPDAAQWKWEVNLIKSDEMNANCGPGGKIFVYSALIDNLKLTDDELAAVMGHEIAHALREHGREAMSKAYGIEMAKQGAGALFGLGQDSLALADTVANYGMTLPNSRSNENEADLIGLELAARAGYNPNAAITLWNKMAKASEGAPPEFMSTHPASDSRIASLQAAIPKVMPLYQQAKKS
;
A
#
# COMPACT_ATOMS: atom_id res chain seq x y z
N MET A 1 10.25 -21.94 1.54
CA MET A 1 11.61 -21.71 2.05
C MET A 1 12.38 -20.60 1.31
N LEU A 2 12.03 -20.26 0.07
CA LEU A 2 12.71 -19.23 -0.77
C LEU A 2 12.55 -17.78 -0.27
N PHE A 3 11.43 -17.42 0.32
CA PHE A 3 11.18 -16.01 0.74
C PHE A 3 12.09 -15.50 1.88
N ARG A 4 12.58 -16.38 2.77
CA ARG A 4 13.45 -15.94 3.88
C ARG A 4 14.83 -15.43 3.42
N SER A 5 15.34 -15.90 2.28
CA SER A 5 16.64 -15.45 1.75
C SER A 5 16.62 -14.09 1.06
N LEU A 6 15.42 -13.57 0.71
CA LEU A 6 15.24 -12.30 0.06
C LEU A 6 14.99 -11.14 1.05
N VAL A 7 14.71 -11.43 2.32
CA VAL A 7 14.45 -10.42 3.34
C VAL A 7 15.76 -9.82 3.83
N ASP A 8 15.92 -8.52 3.60
CA ASP A 8 17.04 -7.76 4.12
C ASP A 8 16.69 -7.14 5.47
N LYS A 9 17.50 -7.43 6.50
CA LYS A 9 17.33 -6.91 7.87
C LYS A 9 18.48 -6.02 8.31
N THR A 10 19.55 -5.89 7.52
CA THR A 10 20.82 -5.32 7.96
C THR A 10 21.29 -4.10 7.20
N SER A 11 20.88 -3.94 5.94
CA SER A 11 21.30 -2.81 5.10
C SER A 11 20.85 -1.47 5.65
N ALA A 12 21.45 -0.40 5.14
CA ALA A 12 21.04 0.97 5.44
C ALA A 12 19.55 1.20 5.07
N ASN A 13 19.11 0.70 3.91
CA ASN A 13 17.71 0.80 3.49
C ASN A 13 16.78 0.00 4.41
N ALA A 14 17.18 -1.19 4.88
CA ALA A 14 16.38 -1.96 5.83
C ALA A 14 16.17 -1.19 7.15
N LYS A 15 17.22 -0.54 7.66
CA LYS A 15 17.14 0.31 8.87
C LYS A 15 16.26 1.54 8.64
N ARG A 16 16.36 2.19 7.47
CA ARG A 16 15.48 3.30 7.08
C ARG A 16 14.01 2.90 7.06
N VAL A 17 13.70 1.82 6.34
CA VAL A 17 12.33 1.27 6.25
C VAL A 17 11.78 0.96 7.64
N GLN A 18 12.56 0.31 8.50
CA GLN A 18 12.15 -0.01 9.86
C GLN A 18 11.89 1.26 10.71
N ALA A 19 12.77 2.26 10.62
CA ALA A 19 12.63 3.52 11.36
C ALA A 19 11.38 4.29 10.92
N ILE A 20 11.14 4.38 9.61
CA ILE A 20 9.95 5.03 9.05
C ILE A 20 8.68 4.28 9.48
N ALA A 21 8.67 2.94 9.33
CA ALA A 21 7.54 2.11 9.73
C ALA A 21 7.17 2.31 11.20
N ASN A 22 8.16 2.30 12.11
CA ASN A 22 7.91 2.47 13.54
C ASN A 22 7.18 3.78 13.85
N ARG A 23 7.55 4.88 13.18
CA ARG A 23 6.91 6.19 13.37
C ARG A 23 5.48 6.21 12.80
N LEU A 24 5.25 5.60 11.63
CA LEU A 24 3.92 5.48 11.03
C LEU A 24 3.01 4.59 11.88
N ILE A 25 3.49 3.41 12.28
CA ILE A 25 2.75 2.44 13.11
C ILE A 25 2.29 3.07 14.42
N ALA A 26 3.12 3.92 15.04
CA ALA A 26 2.74 4.63 16.27
C ALA A 26 1.51 5.54 16.09
N GLN A 27 1.21 5.96 14.86
CA GLN A 27 0.03 6.79 14.55
C GLN A 27 -1.18 5.98 14.06
N ALA A 28 -1.00 4.70 13.71
CA ALA A 28 -2.06 3.84 13.16
C ALA A 28 -3.31 3.74 14.08
N PRO A 29 -3.18 3.68 15.42
CA PRO A 29 -4.34 3.62 16.32
C PRO A 29 -5.27 4.83 16.24
N THR A 30 -4.81 5.98 15.75
CA THR A 30 -5.64 7.17 15.51
C THR A 30 -6.74 6.90 14.47
N PHE A 31 -6.46 6.02 13.50
CA PHE A 31 -7.37 5.69 12.40
C PHE A 31 -8.12 4.38 12.64
N ARG A 32 -7.50 3.48 13.38
CA ARG A 32 -8.05 2.17 13.73
C ARG A 32 -7.52 1.73 15.10
N PRO A 33 -8.34 1.82 16.18
CA PRO A 33 -7.88 1.56 17.55
C PRO A 33 -7.27 0.17 17.78
N ASP A 34 -7.83 -0.88 17.17
CA ASP A 34 -7.32 -2.26 17.30
C ASP A 34 -5.98 -2.47 16.59
N ALA A 35 -5.55 -1.56 15.71
CA ALA A 35 -4.23 -1.59 15.09
C ALA A 35 -3.08 -1.54 16.12
N ALA A 36 -3.34 -1.04 17.34
CA ALA A 36 -2.40 -1.10 18.46
C ALA A 36 -2.05 -2.54 18.87
N GLN A 37 -2.93 -3.50 18.58
CA GLN A 37 -2.76 -4.91 18.95
C GLN A 37 -2.25 -5.76 17.79
N TRP A 38 -2.07 -5.19 16.60
CA TRP A 38 -1.59 -5.92 15.44
C TRP A 38 -0.14 -6.36 15.63
N LYS A 39 0.17 -7.54 15.13
CA LYS A 39 1.54 -8.06 15.09
C LYS A 39 2.26 -7.49 13.88
N TRP A 40 2.63 -6.21 13.96
CA TRP A 40 3.32 -5.51 12.89
C TRP A 40 4.64 -6.19 12.53
N GLU A 41 4.86 -6.39 11.25
CA GLU A 41 6.12 -6.90 10.70
C GLU A 41 6.56 -6.00 9.55
N VAL A 42 7.85 -5.67 9.51
CA VAL A 42 8.43 -4.80 8.50
C VAL A 42 9.54 -5.56 7.78
N ASN A 43 9.42 -5.64 6.46
CA ASN A 43 10.32 -6.40 5.63
C ASN A 43 10.78 -5.59 4.42
N LEU A 44 12.09 -5.43 4.26
CA LEU A 44 12.68 -5.01 3.00
C LEU A 44 12.98 -6.26 2.18
N ILE A 45 12.44 -6.34 0.98
CA ILE A 45 12.65 -7.48 0.05
C ILE A 45 13.67 -7.07 -1.00
N LYS A 46 14.75 -7.83 -1.13
CA LYS A 46 15.69 -7.69 -2.26
C LYS A 46 15.02 -8.18 -3.53
N SER A 47 14.73 -7.26 -4.43
CA SER A 47 14.01 -7.55 -5.68
C SER A 47 14.23 -6.43 -6.68
N ASP A 48 14.19 -6.76 -7.96
CA ASP A 48 14.19 -5.81 -9.08
C ASP A 48 12.77 -5.25 -9.35
N GLU A 49 11.76 -5.75 -8.66
CA GLU A 49 10.39 -5.28 -8.72
C GLU A 49 10.23 -3.98 -7.95
N MET A 50 9.63 -2.97 -8.57
CA MET A 50 9.28 -1.71 -7.91
C MET A 50 7.88 -1.82 -7.30
N ASN A 51 7.81 -2.26 -6.04
CA ASN A 51 6.56 -2.49 -5.34
C ASN A 51 6.66 -2.21 -3.84
N ALA A 52 5.49 -2.04 -3.20
CA ALA A 52 5.29 -2.04 -1.76
C ALA A 52 3.88 -2.55 -1.45
N ASN A 53 3.66 -3.14 -0.31
CA ASN A 53 2.33 -3.50 0.14
C ASN A 53 2.26 -3.64 1.67
N CYS A 54 1.04 -3.58 2.21
CA CYS A 54 0.76 -3.88 3.61
C CYS A 54 -0.42 -4.86 3.70
N GLY A 55 -0.11 -6.10 4.07
CA GLY A 55 -1.10 -7.14 4.28
C GLY A 55 -1.90 -6.99 5.58
N PRO A 56 -3.00 -7.74 5.71
CA PRO A 56 -3.83 -7.75 6.90
C PRO A 56 -3.01 -8.00 8.19
N GLY A 57 -3.36 -7.30 9.27
CA GLY A 57 -2.66 -7.41 10.54
C GLY A 57 -1.27 -6.77 10.56
N GLY A 58 -0.95 -5.89 9.58
CA GLY A 58 0.23 -5.05 9.60
C GLY A 58 1.51 -5.72 9.07
N LYS A 59 1.40 -6.52 8.02
CA LYS A 59 2.55 -7.14 7.35
C LYS A 59 3.04 -6.24 6.22
N ILE A 60 4.04 -5.39 6.52
CA ILE A 60 4.60 -4.41 5.58
C ILE A 60 5.74 -5.05 4.79
N PHE A 61 5.67 -4.93 3.48
CA PHE A 61 6.73 -5.31 2.54
C PHE A 61 7.07 -4.11 1.66
N VAL A 62 8.36 -3.79 1.59
CA VAL A 62 8.92 -2.77 0.70
C VAL A 62 9.98 -3.46 -0.15
N TYR A 63 9.98 -3.21 -1.44
CA TYR A 63 10.91 -3.83 -2.37
C TYR A 63 12.08 -2.88 -2.67
N SER A 64 13.30 -3.40 -2.67
CA SER A 64 14.51 -2.58 -2.78
C SER A 64 14.54 -1.71 -4.03
N ALA A 65 14.13 -2.25 -5.19
CA ALA A 65 14.11 -1.50 -6.44
C ALA A 65 13.17 -0.28 -6.40
N LEU A 66 12.11 -0.28 -5.59
CA LEU A 66 11.26 0.90 -5.42
C LEU A 66 12.05 2.07 -4.83
N ILE A 67 12.87 1.79 -3.81
CA ILE A 67 13.71 2.81 -3.15
C ILE A 67 14.84 3.27 -4.07
N ASP A 68 15.54 2.31 -4.67
CA ASP A 68 16.79 2.55 -5.38
C ASP A 68 16.55 3.19 -6.75
N ASN A 69 15.58 2.70 -7.53
CA ASN A 69 15.30 3.22 -8.88
C ASN A 69 14.65 4.60 -8.83
N LEU A 70 13.74 4.85 -7.88
CA LEU A 70 13.10 6.15 -7.72
C LEU A 70 13.91 7.10 -6.83
N LYS A 71 15.01 6.64 -6.23
CA LYS A 71 15.84 7.42 -5.30
C LYS A 71 14.98 8.13 -4.25
N LEU A 72 14.14 7.33 -3.57
CA LEU A 72 13.18 7.87 -2.62
C LEU A 72 13.87 8.48 -1.41
N THR A 73 13.48 9.71 -1.07
CA THR A 73 13.77 10.32 0.23
C THR A 73 12.98 9.62 1.35
N ASP A 74 13.31 9.91 2.62
CA ASP A 74 12.57 9.35 3.75
C ASP A 74 11.11 9.82 3.76
N ASP A 75 10.86 11.08 3.40
CA ASP A 75 9.50 11.63 3.31
C ASP A 75 8.67 10.95 2.20
N GLU A 76 9.27 10.70 1.03
CA GLU A 76 8.62 10.00 -0.08
C GLU A 76 8.36 8.52 0.26
N LEU A 77 9.33 7.86 0.91
CA LEU A 77 9.17 6.49 1.37
C LEU A 77 8.08 6.38 2.45
N ALA A 78 7.99 7.37 3.34
CA ALA A 78 6.91 7.47 4.32
C ALA A 78 5.55 7.67 3.66
N ALA A 79 5.48 8.42 2.55
CA ALA A 79 4.24 8.60 1.79
C ALA A 79 3.76 7.28 1.16
N VAL A 80 4.66 6.49 0.54
CA VAL A 80 4.33 5.12 0.04
C VAL A 80 3.86 4.24 1.18
N MET A 81 4.67 4.12 2.25
CA MET A 81 4.36 3.22 3.35
C MET A 81 3.09 3.63 4.09
N GLY A 82 2.83 4.93 4.22
CA GLY A 82 1.59 5.47 4.78
C GLY A 82 0.36 5.09 3.96
N HIS A 83 0.46 5.16 2.63
CA HIS A 83 -0.57 4.73 1.70
C HIS A 83 -0.87 3.23 1.85
N GLU A 84 0.17 2.38 1.90
CA GLU A 84 0.01 0.94 2.08
C GLU A 84 -0.59 0.58 3.44
N ILE A 85 -0.14 1.25 4.51
CA ILE A 85 -0.72 1.08 5.84
C ILE A 85 -2.20 1.48 5.84
N ALA A 86 -2.57 2.56 5.15
CA ALA A 86 -3.97 2.99 5.04
C ALA A 86 -4.85 1.92 4.38
N HIS A 87 -4.38 1.27 3.31
CA HIS A 87 -5.08 0.13 2.70
C HIS A 87 -5.34 -0.99 3.70
N ALA A 88 -4.36 -1.33 4.54
CA ALA A 88 -4.53 -2.36 5.57
C ALA A 88 -5.49 -1.91 6.68
N LEU A 89 -5.40 -0.66 7.15
CA LEU A 89 -6.29 -0.10 8.17
C LEU A 89 -7.75 -0.06 7.72
N ARG A 90 -8.01 0.19 6.43
CA ARG A 90 -9.33 0.23 5.80
C ARG A 90 -9.80 -1.12 5.26
N GLU A 91 -8.95 -2.15 5.35
CA GLU A 91 -9.25 -3.51 4.86
C GLU A 91 -9.58 -3.57 3.36
N HIS A 92 -9.02 -2.67 2.54
CA HIS A 92 -9.30 -2.62 1.09
C HIS A 92 -8.99 -3.95 0.39
N GLY A 93 -7.91 -4.64 0.78
CA GLY A 93 -7.59 -5.97 0.26
C GLY A 93 -8.67 -7.01 0.60
N ARG A 94 -9.22 -6.96 1.83
CA ARG A 94 -10.32 -7.86 2.23
C ARG A 94 -11.61 -7.55 1.44
N GLU A 95 -11.89 -6.27 1.21
CA GLU A 95 -13.03 -5.86 0.38
C GLU A 95 -12.87 -6.38 -1.06
N ALA A 96 -11.69 -6.22 -1.67
CA ALA A 96 -11.39 -6.72 -3.01
C ALA A 96 -11.56 -8.24 -3.10
N MET A 97 -11.01 -8.99 -2.12
CA MET A 97 -11.18 -10.44 -2.05
C MET A 97 -12.66 -10.85 -1.90
N SER A 98 -13.44 -10.16 -1.07
CA SER A 98 -14.85 -10.44 -0.89
C SER A 98 -15.66 -10.20 -2.16
N LYS A 99 -15.34 -9.14 -2.90
CA LYS A 99 -15.95 -8.84 -4.20
C LYS A 99 -15.59 -9.91 -5.24
N ALA A 100 -14.30 -10.29 -5.32
CA ALA A 100 -13.84 -11.33 -6.23
C ALA A 100 -14.52 -12.68 -5.93
N TYR A 101 -14.62 -13.05 -4.66
CA TYR A 101 -15.34 -14.25 -4.23
C TYR A 101 -16.82 -14.22 -4.61
N GLY A 102 -17.51 -13.09 -4.39
CA GLY A 102 -18.90 -12.93 -4.78
C GLY A 102 -19.13 -13.06 -6.29
N ILE A 103 -18.24 -12.47 -7.10
CA ILE A 103 -18.29 -12.58 -8.57
C ILE A 103 -18.10 -14.04 -8.99
N GLU A 104 -17.12 -14.72 -8.41
CA GLU A 104 -16.83 -16.10 -8.76
C GLU A 104 -17.94 -17.07 -8.35
N MET A 105 -18.53 -16.88 -7.17
CA MET A 105 -19.70 -17.63 -6.73
C MET A 105 -20.91 -17.40 -7.65
N ALA A 106 -21.11 -16.18 -8.11
CA ALA A 106 -22.17 -15.89 -9.08
C ALA A 106 -21.94 -16.60 -10.43
N LYS A 107 -20.67 -16.63 -10.92
CA LYS A 107 -20.30 -17.38 -12.13
C LYS A 107 -20.52 -18.88 -11.96
N GLN A 108 -20.15 -19.46 -10.82
CA GLN A 108 -20.37 -20.89 -10.52
C GLN A 108 -21.84 -21.23 -10.38
N GLY A 109 -22.64 -20.36 -9.72
CA GLY A 109 -24.09 -20.51 -9.64
C GLY A 109 -24.74 -20.52 -11.03
N ALA A 110 -24.30 -19.63 -11.93
CA ALA A 110 -24.71 -19.65 -13.32
C ALA A 110 -24.20 -20.91 -14.04
N GLY A 111 -22.94 -21.29 -13.81
CA GLY A 111 -22.32 -22.50 -14.37
C GLY A 111 -23.06 -23.78 -13.98
N ALA A 112 -23.46 -23.90 -12.70
CA ALA A 112 -24.25 -25.04 -12.22
C ALA A 112 -25.65 -25.10 -12.84
N LEU A 113 -26.29 -23.95 -13.06
CA LEU A 113 -27.57 -23.87 -13.77
C LEU A 113 -27.46 -24.31 -15.24
N PHE A 114 -26.27 -24.16 -15.85
CA PHE A 114 -25.99 -24.54 -17.24
C PHE A 114 -25.17 -25.83 -17.37
N GLY A 115 -24.92 -26.57 -16.28
CA GLY A 115 -24.23 -27.87 -16.32
C GLY A 115 -22.71 -27.80 -16.47
N LEU A 116 -22.08 -26.68 -16.15
CA LEU A 116 -20.63 -26.48 -16.21
C LEU A 116 -20.00 -26.74 -14.83
N GLY A 117 -19.44 -27.93 -14.61
CA GLY A 117 -18.72 -28.28 -13.37
C GLY A 117 -17.33 -27.66 -13.31
N GLN A 118 -16.91 -27.14 -12.13
CA GLN A 118 -15.53 -26.73 -11.88
C GLN A 118 -15.09 -27.04 -10.44
N ASP A 119 -13.78 -27.32 -10.29
CA ASP A 119 -13.13 -27.69 -9.03
C ASP A 119 -13.03 -26.51 -8.04
N SER A 120 -13.43 -26.75 -6.80
CA SER A 120 -13.42 -25.75 -5.72
C SER A 120 -12.02 -25.23 -5.33
N LEU A 121 -10.94 -25.95 -5.67
CA LEU A 121 -9.56 -25.53 -5.43
C LEU A 121 -9.10 -24.42 -6.37
N ALA A 122 -9.51 -24.47 -7.63
CA ALA A 122 -9.24 -23.42 -8.60
C ALA A 122 -9.92 -22.09 -8.22
N LEU A 123 -11.02 -22.15 -7.48
CA LEU A 123 -11.71 -20.98 -6.95
C LEU A 123 -10.88 -20.25 -5.88
N ALA A 124 -10.31 -20.98 -4.93
CA ALA A 124 -9.52 -20.39 -3.85
C ALA A 124 -8.26 -19.67 -4.38
N ASP A 125 -7.56 -20.32 -5.34
CA ASP A 125 -6.40 -19.73 -6.00
C ASP A 125 -6.78 -18.50 -6.84
N THR A 126 -7.90 -18.57 -7.55
CA THR A 126 -8.43 -17.44 -8.34
C THR A 126 -8.76 -16.26 -7.44
N VAL A 127 -9.48 -16.47 -6.33
CA VAL A 127 -9.86 -15.42 -5.38
C VAL A 127 -8.63 -14.80 -4.72
N ALA A 128 -7.64 -15.61 -4.33
CA ALA A 128 -6.40 -15.13 -3.73
C ALA A 128 -5.58 -14.28 -4.72
N ASN A 129 -5.46 -14.73 -5.98
CA ASN A 129 -4.77 -14.01 -7.03
C ASN A 129 -5.50 -12.69 -7.38
N TYR A 130 -6.82 -12.71 -7.52
CA TYR A 130 -7.60 -11.50 -7.80
C TYR A 130 -7.51 -10.47 -6.67
N GLY A 131 -7.53 -10.89 -5.41
CA GLY A 131 -7.44 -9.97 -4.28
C GLY A 131 -6.10 -9.23 -4.16
N MET A 132 -5.03 -9.79 -4.73
CA MET A 132 -3.69 -9.20 -4.70
C MET A 132 -3.26 -8.51 -6.01
N THR A 133 -3.91 -8.81 -7.13
CA THR A 133 -3.49 -8.35 -8.47
C THR A 133 -4.48 -7.39 -9.14
N LEU A 134 -5.72 -7.32 -8.65
CA LEU A 134 -6.68 -6.36 -9.20
C LEU A 134 -6.35 -4.93 -8.76
N PRO A 135 -6.42 -3.96 -9.69
CA PRO A 135 -6.32 -2.56 -9.33
C PRO A 135 -7.36 -2.19 -8.28
N ASN A 136 -6.94 -1.46 -7.26
CA ASN A 136 -7.85 -0.91 -6.28
C ASN A 136 -8.86 0.04 -6.94
N SER A 137 -10.04 0.15 -6.35
CA SER A 137 -11.02 1.12 -6.85
C SER A 137 -10.49 2.54 -6.67
N ARG A 138 -10.89 3.46 -7.56
CA ARG A 138 -10.51 4.89 -7.45
C ARG A 138 -10.88 5.49 -6.09
N SER A 139 -11.98 5.02 -5.50
CA SER A 139 -12.42 5.45 -4.16
C SER A 139 -11.44 4.99 -3.08
N ASN A 140 -11.03 3.71 -3.12
CA ASN A 140 -10.11 3.14 -2.16
C ASN A 140 -8.72 3.77 -2.27
N GLU A 141 -8.27 4.07 -3.50
CA GLU A 141 -7.02 4.78 -3.73
C GLU A 141 -7.04 6.20 -3.14
N ASN A 142 -8.12 6.95 -3.39
CA ASN A 142 -8.26 8.29 -2.84
C ASN A 142 -8.36 8.28 -1.30
N GLU A 143 -9.06 7.31 -0.74
CA GLU A 143 -9.14 7.15 0.73
C GLU A 143 -7.76 6.80 1.32
N ALA A 144 -7.03 5.88 0.70
CA ALA A 144 -5.68 5.50 1.13
C ALA A 144 -4.69 6.66 1.01
N ASP A 145 -4.79 7.46 -0.04
CA ASP A 145 -3.99 8.69 -0.21
C ASP A 145 -4.20 9.67 0.94
N LEU A 146 -5.47 9.96 1.27
CA LEU A 146 -5.79 10.96 2.29
C LEU A 146 -5.41 10.50 3.70
N ILE A 147 -5.70 9.24 4.03
CA ILE A 147 -5.31 8.64 5.33
C ILE A 147 -3.79 8.51 5.42
N GLY A 148 -3.14 8.03 4.37
CA GLY A 148 -1.69 7.88 4.31
C GLY A 148 -0.96 9.22 4.43
N LEU A 149 -1.49 10.27 3.79
CA LEU A 149 -0.97 11.63 3.90
C LEU A 149 -1.03 12.15 5.34
N GLU A 150 -2.16 11.97 6.02
CA GLU A 150 -2.32 12.40 7.42
C GLU A 150 -1.44 11.54 8.34
N LEU A 151 -1.38 10.23 8.13
CA LEU A 151 -0.53 9.31 8.87
C LEU A 151 0.95 9.73 8.80
N ALA A 152 1.45 10.04 7.59
CA ALA A 152 2.81 10.52 7.38
C ALA A 152 3.06 11.87 8.06
N ALA A 153 2.13 12.81 7.95
CA ALA A 153 2.24 14.11 8.60
C ALA A 153 2.30 14.00 10.13
N ARG A 154 1.44 13.18 10.75
CA ARG A 154 1.46 12.88 12.20
C ARG A 154 2.76 12.21 12.65
N ALA A 155 3.35 11.38 11.79
CA ALA A 155 4.64 10.76 12.01
C ALA A 155 5.83 11.71 11.77
N GLY A 156 5.58 12.99 11.42
CA GLY A 156 6.60 14.02 11.20
C GLY A 156 7.34 13.91 9.87
N TYR A 157 6.67 13.39 8.83
CA TYR A 157 7.14 13.41 7.45
C TYR A 157 6.42 14.49 6.65
N ASN A 158 7.16 15.13 5.74
CA ASN A 158 6.66 16.26 4.97
C ASN A 158 5.55 15.82 4.00
N PRO A 159 4.30 16.31 4.14
CA PRO A 159 3.20 15.88 3.30
C PRO A 159 3.36 16.26 1.82
N ASN A 160 4.17 17.28 1.48
CA ASN A 160 4.45 17.62 0.09
C ASN A 160 5.18 16.50 -0.66
N ALA A 161 5.85 15.60 0.05
CA ALA A 161 6.54 14.46 -0.55
C ALA A 161 5.59 13.49 -1.27
N ALA A 162 4.31 13.45 -0.92
CA ALA A 162 3.32 12.66 -1.66
C ALA A 162 3.20 13.12 -3.12
N ILE A 163 3.27 14.42 -3.38
CA ILE A 163 3.21 14.94 -4.76
C ILE A 163 4.49 14.61 -5.53
N THR A 164 5.67 14.78 -4.90
CA THR A 164 6.94 14.46 -5.56
C THR A 164 7.07 12.98 -5.84
N LEU A 165 6.56 12.12 -4.96
CA LEU A 165 6.47 10.68 -5.16
C LEU A 165 5.65 10.33 -6.41
N TRP A 166 4.41 10.83 -6.51
CA TRP A 166 3.55 10.54 -7.66
C TRP A 166 4.14 11.04 -8.97
N ASN A 167 4.83 12.20 -8.96
CA ASN A 167 5.55 12.68 -10.13
C ASN A 167 6.71 11.75 -10.54
N LYS A 168 7.46 11.21 -9.57
CA LYS A 168 8.50 10.20 -9.85
C LYS A 168 7.91 8.90 -10.39
N MET A 169 6.81 8.43 -9.82
CA MET A 169 6.10 7.23 -10.28
C MET A 169 5.59 7.40 -11.73
N ALA A 170 4.94 8.53 -12.02
CA ALA A 170 4.44 8.84 -13.37
C ALA A 170 5.58 8.85 -14.39
N LYS A 171 6.70 9.51 -14.07
CA LYS A 171 7.87 9.53 -14.94
C LYS A 171 8.49 8.14 -15.15
N ALA A 172 8.55 7.31 -14.12
CA ALA A 172 9.05 5.94 -14.22
C ALA A 172 8.11 5.02 -15.02
N SER A 173 6.85 5.43 -15.24
CA SER A 173 5.85 4.68 -16.00
C SER A 173 5.91 4.97 -17.51
N GLU A 174 6.77 5.87 -17.97
CA GLU A 174 7.03 6.08 -19.40
C GLU A 174 7.72 4.83 -19.96
N GLY A 175 6.93 3.92 -20.55
CA GLY A 175 7.38 2.62 -21.07
C GLY A 175 6.63 1.46 -20.41
N ALA A 176 7.28 0.69 -19.56
CA ALA A 176 6.64 -0.37 -18.77
C ALA A 176 6.30 0.16 -17.36
N PRO A 177 5.02 0.29 -16.98
CA PRO A 177 4.64 0.77 -15.67
C PRO A 177 5.23 -0.12 -14.56
N PRO A 178 5.73 0.46 -13.45
CA PRO A 178 6.07 -0.32 -12.25
C PRO A 178 4.89 -1.16 -11.76
N GLU A 179 5.16 -2.32 -11.16
CA GLU A 179 4.11 -3.20 -10.61
C GLU A 179 3.21 -2.44 -9.62
N PHE A 180 3.80 -1.57 -8.80
CA PHE A 180 3.07 -0.68 -7.91
C PHE A 180 1.98 0.13 -8.64
N MET A 181 2.25 0.61 -9.86
CA MET A 181 1.28 1.38 -10.66
C MET A 181 0.16 0.51 -11.26
N SER A 182 0.40 -0.79 -11.40
CA SER A 182 -0.62 -1.74 -11.88
C SER A 182 -1.74 -1.94 -10.86
N THR A 183 -1.38 -1.96 -9.57
CA THR A 183 -2.33 -2.10 -8.46
C THR A 183 -2.83 -0.76 -7.91
N HIS A 184 -2.03 0.33 -8.09
CA HIS A 184 -2.32 1.69 -7.62
C HIS A 184 -2.25 2.71 -8.79
N PRO A 185 -3.25 2.73 -9.67
CA PRO A 185 -3.21 3.60 -10.85
C PRO A 185 -3.15 5.08 -10.45
N ALA A 186 -2.20 5.81 -11.05
CA ALA A 186 -2.17 7.27 -10.92
C ALA A 186 -3.35 7.91 -11.67
N SER A 187 -3.82 9.02 -11.14
CA SER A 187 -4.77 9.88 -11.85
C SER A 187 -4.61 11.33 -11.41
N ASP A 188 -4.91 12.27 -12.31
CA ASP A 188 -4.87 13.70 -12.00
C ASP A 188 -5.78 14.04 -10.82
N SER A 189 -6.90 13.33 -10.68
CA SER A 189 -7.83 13.52 -9.56
C SER A 189 -7.22 13.16 -8.21
N ARG A 190 -6.37 12.14 -8.14
CA ARG A 190 -5.63 11.76 -6.90
C ARG A 190 -4.64 12.86 -6.52
N ILE A 191 -3.87 13.34 -7.49
CA ILE A 191 -2.91 14.44 -7.27
C ILE A 191 -3.64 15.71 -6.80
N ALA A 192 -4.74 16.06 -7.44
CA ALA A 192 -5.56 17.23 -7.03
C ALA A 192 -6.13 17.06 -5.60
N SER A 193 -6.61 15.86 -5.24
CA SER A 193 -7.10 15.55 -3.88
C SER A 193 -5.99 15.71 -2.85
N LEU A 194 -4.79 15.18 -3.11
CA LEU A 194 -3.63 15.33 -2.24
C LEU A 194 -3.23 16.79 -2.07
N GLN A 195 -3.16 17.56 -3.16
CA GLN A 195 -2.84 18.99 -3.11
C GLN A 195 -3.83 19.77 -2.24
N ALA A 196 -5.12 19.46 -2.34
CA ALA A 196 -6.17 20.08 -1.53
C ALA A 196 -6.13 19.66 -0.05
N ALA A 197 -5.58 18.48 0.26
CA ALA A 197 -5.47 17.94 1.61
C ALA A 197 -4.19 18.40 2.35
N ILE A 198 -3.09 18.67 1.65
CA ILE A 198 -1.81 19.07 2.23
C ILE A 198 -1.95 20.23 3.23
N PRO A 199 -2.64 21.35 2.95
CA PRO A 199 -2.80 22.42 3.91
C PRO A 199 -3.50 22.01 5.20
N LYS A 200 -4.38 21.01 5.15
CA LYS A 200 -5.14 20.52 6.31
C LYS A 200 -4.27 19.68 7.26
N VAL A 201 -3.31 18.95 6.72
CA VAL A 201 -2.41 18.09 7.52
C VAL A 201 -1.08 18.77 7.87
N MET A 202 -0.75 19.90 7.26
CA MET A 202 0.48 20.65 7.53
C MET A 202 0.66 21.03 9.03
N PRO A 203 -0.38 21.43 9.77
CA PRO A 203 -0.26 21.69 11.21
C PRO A 203 0.18 20.45 11.99
N LEU A 204 -0.28 19.25 11.63
CA LEU A 204 0.10 17.99 12.27
C LEU A 204 1.59 17.70 12.08
N TYR A 205 2.08 17.88 10.85
CA TYR A 205 3.50 17.77 10.53
C TYR A 205 4.34 18.75 11.35
N GLN A 206 3.92 20.02 11.42
CA GLN A 206 4.64 21.05 12.17
C GLN A 206 4.67 20.73 13.67
N GLN A 207 3.59 20.19 14.22
CA GLN A 207 3.53 19.74 15.60
C GLN A 207 4.49 18.58 15.87
N ALA A 208 4.47 17.55 14.99
CA ALA A 208 5.33 16.39 15.14
C ALA A 208 6.84 16.70 15.04
N LYS A 209 7.21 17.82 14.38
CA LYS A 209 8.59 18.28 14.29
C LYS A 209 9.09 18.97 15.55
N LYS A 210 8.18 19.39 16.44
CA LYS A 210 8.52 20.07 17.70
C LYS A 210 8.62 19.10 18.89
N SER A 211 8.13 17.86 18.71
CA SER A 211 8.17 16.77 19.70
C SER A 211 9.46 15.95 19.53
#